data_9b99d8dd9c9595fe08daa749ff92ae4c
#
_entry.id   9b99d8dd9c9595fe08daa749ff92ae4c
#
_cell.length_a   1.000
_cell.length_b   1.000
_cell.length_c   1.000
_cell.angle_alpha   90.00
_cell.angle_beta   90.00
_cell.angle_gamma   90.00
#
_symmetry.space_group_name_H-M   'P 1'
#
loop_
_entity.id
_entity.type
_entity.pdbx_description
1 polymer ?
#
loop_
_entity_poly.entity_id
_entity_poly.type
_entity_poly.pdbx_seq_one_letter_code
_entity_poly.pdbx_strand_id
1 'polypeptide(L)'
;DVSVDQGGCVETTKPTTHDEPVYEVDGIIHYAVSNMPGAYPRTSTLALTNATLPYVKLLANTGIEKAIETDRSVRTSMNTYQGKITNSALAEAMEER
;
A
#
# COMPACT_ATOMS: atom_id res chain seq x y z
N ASP A 1 -15.46 1.43 1.92
CA ASP A 1 -14.32 1.31 2.85
C ASP A 1 -13.05 0.99 2.07
N VAL A 2 -12.16 1.97 1.90
CA VAL A 2 -10.90 1.80 1.15
C VAL A 2 -9.80 1.11 1.97
N SER A 3 -10.01 0.93 3.26
CA SER A 3 -9.06 0.32 4.19
C SER A 3 -9.38 -1.14 4.53
N VAL A 4 -10.31 -1.75 3.81
CA VAL A 4 -10.87 -3.08 4.13
C VAL A 4 -9.81 -4.18 4.21
N ASP A 5 -8.79 -4.16 3.37
CA ASP A 5 -7.67 -5.10 3.36
C ASP A 5 -6.71 -4.94 4.56
N GLN A 6 -6.82 -3.82 5.29
CA GLN A 6 -6.11 -3.56 6.54
C GLN A 6 -7.01 -3.70 7.79
N GLY A 7 -8.16 -4.35 7.65
CA GLY A 7 -9.15 -4.54 8.72
C GLY A 7 -10.35 -3.59 8.65
N GLY A 8 -10.35 -2.64 7.72
CA GLY A 8 -11.44 -1.69 7.54
C GLY A 8 -11.46 -0.53 8.53
N CYS A 9 -12.22 0.51 8.20
CA CYS A 9 -12.44 1.68 9.05
C CYS A 9 -13.93 1.90 9.40
N VAL A 10 -14.79 0.98 9.01
CA VAL A 10 -16.23 0.99 9.27
C VAL A 10 -16.59 -0.24 10.12
N GLU A 11 -17.37 -0.06 11.20
CA GLU A 11 -17.72 -1.11 12.16
C GLU A 11 -18.38 -2.34 11.49
N THR A 12 -19.20 -2.11 10.47
CA THR A 12 -19.92 -3.14 9.72
C THR A 12 -19.21 -3.61 8.47
N THR A 13 -17.92 -3.26 8.33
CA THR A 13 -17.15 -3.61 7.13
C THR A 13 -16.88 -5.12 7.05
N LYS A 14 -16.98 -5.66 5.85
CA LYS A 14 -16.49 -6.99 5.48
C LYS A 14 -15.94 -6.95 4.06
N PRO A 15 -14.85 -7.65 3.76
CA PRO A 15 -14.28 -7.70 2.42
C PRO A 15 -15.29 -8.23 1.40
N THR A 16 -15.32 -7.58 0.24
CA THR A 16 -16.10 -8.01 -0.93
C THR A 16 -15.18 -8.22 -2.14
N THR A 17 -15.72 -8.81 -3.19
CA THR A 17 -15.02 -9.08 -4.45
C THR A 17 -15.57 -8.24 -5.59
N HIS A 18 -14.88 -8.20 -6.74
CA HIS A 18 -15.40 -7.52 -7.93
C HIS A 18 -16.67 -8.16 -8.50
N ASP A 19 -16.91 -9.44 -8.26
CA ASP A 19 -18.09 -10.16 -8.74
C ASP A 19 -19.32 -9.83 -7.86
N GLU A 20 -19.12 -9.65 -6.56
CA GLU A 20 -20.14 -9.27 -5.59
C GLU A 20 -19.65 -8.08 -4.76
N PRO A 21 -19.62 -6.87 -5.35
CA PRO A 21 -18.89 -5.76 -4.77
C PRO A 21 -19.59 -5.03 -3.63
N VAL A 22 -20.91 -5.20 -3.50
CA VAL A 22 -21.72 -4.46 -2.53
C VAL A 22 -22.54 -5.39 -1.66
N TYR A 23 -22.85 -4.92 -0.46
CA TYR A 23 -23.85 -5.51 0.45
C TYR A 23 -24.54 -4.40 1.22
N GLU A 24 -25.64 -4.73 1.90
CA GLU A 24 -26.42 -3.78 2.67
C GLU A 24 -26.44 -4.16 4.15
N VAL A 25 -26.28 -3.15 5.03
CA VAL A 25 -26.46 -3.26 6.46
C VAL A 25 -27.27 -2.05 6.92
N ASP A 26 -28.37 -2.28 7.61
CA ASP A 26 -29.27 -1.25 8.14
C ASP A 26 -29.75 -0.23 7.08
N GLY A 27 -29.99 -0.69 5.83
CA GLY A 27 -30.40 0.16 4.72
C GLY A 27 -29.27 0.97 4.08
N ILE A 28 -28.02 0.73 4.47
CA ILE A 28 -26.83 1.43 3.95
C ILE A 28 -26.05 0.48 3.04
N ILE A 29 -25.82 0.93 1.81
CA ILE A 29 -25.02 0.18 0.83
C ILE A 29 -23.53 0.32 1.21
N HIS A 30 -22.87 -0.82 1.37
CA HIS A 30 -21.44 -0.94 1.60
C HIS A 30 -20.73 -1.40 0.34
N TYR A 31 -19.59 -0.78 0.04
CA TYR A 31 -18.64 -1.21 -0.99
C TYR A 31 -17.25 -1.37 -0.34
N ALA A 32 -16.73 -2.58 -0.34
CA ALA A 32 -15.50 -2.91 0.39
C ALA A 32 -14.65 -3.93 -0.39
N VAL A 33 -14.43 -3.66 -1.68
CA VAL A 33 -13.59 -4.50 -2.53
C VAL A 33 -12.12 -4.27 -2.19
N SER A 34 -11.41 -5.31 -1.79
CA SER A 34 -10.00 -5.25 -1.36
C SER A 34 -9.05 -4.74 -2.45
N ASN A 35 -9.37 -4.93 -3.71
CA ASN A 35 -8.58 -4.44 -4.83
C ASN A 35 -9.42 -3.50 -5.73
N MET A 36 -9.88 -2.39 -5.17
CA MET A 36 -10.64 -1.38 -5.93
C MET A 36 -9.93 -0.91 -7.21
N PRO A 37 -8.60 -0.65 -7.21
CA PRO A 37 -7.88 -0.24 -8.41
C PRO A 37 -7.92 -1.26 -9.54
N GLY A 38 -8.12 -2.53 -9.24
CA GLY A 38 -8.24 -3.61 -10.22
C GLY A 38 -9.45 -3.49 -11.15
N ALA A 39 -10.51 -2.79 -10.73
CA ALA A 39 -11.66 -2.50 -11.60
C ALA A 39 -11.34 -1.46 -12.70
N TYR A 40 -10.31 -0.65 -12.50
CA TYR A 40 -9.89 0.41 -13.42
C TYR A 40 -8.38 0.36 -13.71
N PRO A 41 -7.86 -0.76 -14.26
CA PRO A 41 -6.43 -1.06 -14.26
C PRO A 41 -5.60 -0.02 -15.04
N ARG A 42 -6.10 0.48 -16.14
CA ARG A 42 -5.39 1.49 -16.94
C ARG A 42 -5.18 2.80 -16.16
N THR A 43 -6.25 3.35 -15.58
CA THR A 43 -6.18 4.59 -14.81
C THR A 43 -5.32 4.42 -13.57
N SER A 44 -5.50 3.32 -12.86
CA SER A 44 -4.76 3.00 -11.65
C SER A 44 -3.27 2.82 -11.92
N THR A 45 -2.91 2.13 -13.00
CA THR A 45 -1.52 1.95 -13.41
C THR A 45 -0.86 3.27 -13.77
N LEU A 46 -1.54 4.14 -14.52
CA LEU A 46 -1.00 5.46 -14.88
C LEU A 46 -0.79 6.33 -13.63
N ALA A 47 -1.76 6.36 -12.71
CA ALA A 47 -1.66 7.12 -11.47
C ALA A 47 -0.49 6.62 -10.60
N LEU A 48 -0.38 5.31 -10.40
CA LEU A 48 0.69 4.69 -9.63
C LEU A 48 2.07 4.93 -10.28
N THR A 49 2.17 4.75 -11.59
CA THR A 49 3.41 4.96 -12.32
C THR A 49 3.87 6.41 -12.23
N ASN A 50 2.96 7.38 -12.37
CA ASN A 50 3.30 8.79 -12.21
C ASN A 50 3.82 9.13 -10.81
N ALA A 51 3.28 8.50 -9.77
CA ALA A 51 3.73 8.69 -8.40
C ALA A 51 5.07 8.01 -8.10
N THR A 52 5.34 6.84 -8.68
CA THR A 52 6.52 6.02 -8.36
C THR A 52 7.73 6.28 -9.26
N LEU A 53 7.53 6.70 -10.51
CA LEU A 53 8.59 6.92 -11.49
C LEU A 53 9.68 7.90 -11.02
N PRO A 54 9.40 9.00 -10.31
CA PRO A 54 10.46 9.88 -9.77
C PRO A 54 11.44 9.13 -8.86
N TYR A 55 10.94 8.23 -8.01
CA TYR A 55 11.77 7.43 -7.10
C TYR A 55 12.58 6.37 -7.86
N VAL A 56 11.97 5.73 -8.86
CA VAL A 56 12.70 4.79 -9.74
C VAL A 56 13.86 5.50 -10.44
N LYS A 57 13.63 6.70 -10.98
CA LYS A 57 14.68 7.51 -11.60
C LYS A 57 15.75 7.95 -10.61
N LEU A 58 15.37 8.35 -9.40
CA LEU A 58 16.31 8.72 -8.35
C LEU A 58 17.24 7.54 -8.04
N LEU A 59 16.69 6.37 -7.75
CA LEU A 59 17.44 5.16 -7.44
C LEU A 59 18.37 4.73 -8.59
N ALA A 60 17.87 4.77 -9.84
CA ALA A 60 18.65 4.41 -11.01
C ALA A 60 19.82 5.36 -11.27
N ASN A 61 19.65 6.65 -11.00
CA ASN A 61 20.67 7.66 -11.27
C ASN A 61 21.71 7.82 -10.16
N THR A 62 21.31 7.60 -8.90
CA THR A 62 22.18 7.91 -7.74
C THR A 62 22.67 6.67 -7.00
N GLY A 63 22.03 5.52 -7.19
CA GLY A 63 22.23 4.34 -6.35
C GLY A 63 21.51 4.45 -5.01
N ILE A 64 21.37 3.30 -4.34
CA ILE A 64 20.55 3.20 -3.11
C ILE A 64 21.19 3.95 -1.94
N GLU A 65 22.51 3.88 -1.77
CA GLU A 65 23.22 4.51 -0.65
C GLU A 65 22.99 6.02 -0.65
N LYS A 66 23.25 6.67 -1.78
CA LYS A 66 23.08 8.11 -1.92
C LYS A 66 21.62 8.54 -1.84
N ALA A 67 20.69 7.72 -2.36
CA ALA A 67 19.27 8.00 -2.26
C ALA A 67 18.80 7.98 -0.81
N ILE A 68 19.25 7.02 0.02
CA ILE A 68 18.98 6.96 1.46
C ILE A 68 19.49 8.21 2.20
N GLU A 69 20.67 8.69 1.85
CA GLU A 69 21.27 9.87 2.47
C GLU A 69 20.50 11.15 2.14
N THR A 70 20.09 11.30 0.88
CA THR A 70 19.60 12.56 0.33
C THR A 70 18.07 12.68 0.32
N ASP A 71 17.34 11.56 0.33
CA ASP A 71 15.89 11.56 0.27
C ASP A 71 15.25 10.85 1.50
N ARG A 72 14.47 11.62 2.25
CA ARG A 72 13.79 11.12 3.46
C ARG A 72 12.77 10.02 3.11
N SER A 73 12.05 10.18 2.00
CA SER A 73 11.00 9.22 1.61
C SER A 73 11.61 7.86 1.29
N VAL A 74 12.74 7.83 0.56
CA VAL A 74 13.49 6.60 0.30
C VAL A 74 13.97 5.98 1.61
N ARG A 75 14.57 6.78 2.49
CA ARG A 75 15.08 6.28 3.79
C ARG A 75 13.98 5.68 4.65
N THR A 76 12.82 6.34 4.75
CA THR A 76 11.72 5.87 5.61
C THR A 76 10.90 4.74 5.01
N SER A 77 10.96 4.52 3.69
CA SER A 77 10.28 3.41 3.01
C SER A 77 11.03 2.09 3.04
N MET A 78 12.28 2.08 3.55
CA MET A 78 13.07 0.86 3.60
C MET A 78 12.59 -0.08 4.69
N ASN A 79 12.25 -1.29 4.29
CA ASN A 79 11.89 -2.37 5.22
C ASN A 79 13.10 -3.21 5.62
N THR A 80 13.98 -3.49 4.66
CA THR A 80 15.21 -4.26 4.87
C THR A 80 16.38 -3.67 4.08
N TYR A 81 17.58 -3.75 4.64
CA TYR A 81 18.80 -3.34 3.96
C TYR A 81 19.99 -4.17 4.43
N GLN A 82 20.77 -4.69 3.51
CA GLN A 82 21.97 -5.50 3.75
C GLN A 82 21.73 -6.64 4.77
N GLY A 83 20.58 -7.35 4.62
CA GLY A 83 20.21 -8.48 5.47
C GLY A 83 19.69 -8.11 6.86
N LYS A 84 19.45 -6.82 7.12
CA LYS A 84 18.88 -6.33 8.38
C LYS A 84 17.51 -5.70 8.15
N ILE A 85 16.62 -5.84 9.14
CA ILE A 85 15.33 -5.12 9.18
C ILE A 85 15.64 -3.69 9.61
N THR A 86 15.11 -2.72 8.84
CA THR A 86 15.30 -1.28 9.07
C THR A 86 14.01 -0.55 9.46
N ASN A 87 12.87 -1.21 9.32
CA ASN A 87 11.56 -0.70 9.68
C ASN A 87 11.14 -1.26 11.04
N SER A 88 10.89 -0.39 12.04
CA SER A 88 10.54 -0.80 13.41
C SER A 88 9.23 -1.57 13.47
N ALA A 89 8.20 -1.14 12.74
CA ALA A 89 6.91 -1.84 12.72
C ALA A 89 7.03 -3.26 12.14
N LEU A 90 7.90 -3.44 11.13
CA LEU A 90 8.20 -4.77 10.60
C LEU A 90 8.96 -5.63 11.62
N ALA A 91 9.90 -5.05 12.36
CA ALA A 91 10.65 -5.75 13.39
C ALA A 91 9.72 -6.25 14.51
N GLU A 92 8.86 -5.37 15.03
CA GLU A 92 7.84 -5.70 16.04
C GLU A 92 6.92 -6.83 15.57
N ALA A 93 6.36 -6.72 14.36
CA ALA A 93 5.48 -7.76 13.80
C ALA A 93 6.17 -9.13 13.58
N MET A 94 7.49 -9.17 13.49
CA MET A 94 8.25 -10.41 13.36
C MET A 94 8.65 -11.01 14.70
N GLU A 95 8.72 -10.21 15.76
CA GLU A 95 8.99 -10.69 17.13
C GLU A 95 7.74 -11.33 17.77
N GLU A 96 6.54 -10.94 17.32
CA GLU A 96 5.25 -11.46 17.80
C GLU A 96 4.88 -12.85 17.22
N ARG A 97 5.71 -13.43 16.34
CA ARG A 97 5.48 -14.74 15.70
C ARG A 97 6.38 -15.82 16.28
#